data_1a940f1ece91bb9c1ca5ad6ac4f51d76
#
_entry.id   1a940f1ece91bb9c1ca5ad6ac4f51d76
#
_cell.length_a   1.000
_cell.length_b   1.000
_cell.length_c   1.000
_cell.angle_alpha   90.00
_cell.angle_beta   90.00
_cell.angle_gamma   90.00
#
_symmetry.space_group_name_H-M   'P 1'
#
loop_
_entity.id
_entity.type
_entity.pdbx_description
1 polymer ?
#
loop_
_entity_poly.entity_id
_entity_poly.type
_entity_poly.pdbx_seq_one_letter_code
_entity_poly.pdbx_strand_id
1 'polypeptide(L)'
;MASNEKISRRDNILQVLAQMLQENPGGRITTATLADKVGVSEAALYRHFPSKARMFEGLINFIDSTLFSRINRIINEESTALNQCEKIIFLTLTFAEKNPGITRVL
;
A
#
# COMPACT_ATOMS: atom_id res chain seq x y z
N MET A 1 13.16 -2.18 17.04
CA MET A 1 12.71 -1.83 16.75
C MET A 1 11.56 -1.65 17.17
N ALA A 2 11.44 -1.43 17.41
CA ALA A 2 10.39 -1.51 18.12
C ALA A 2 9.41 -0.56 17.74
N SER A 3 9.70 0.35 17.61
CA SER A 3 8.91 1.34 17.46
C SER A 3 7.88 1.22 16.51
N ASN A 4 8.23 0.75 15.63
CA ASN A 4 7.48 0.69 14.63
C ASN A 4 6.33 -0.07 14.81
N GLU A 5 6.31 -0.61 15.76
CA GLU A 5 5.36 -1.49 15.93
C GLU A 5 4.03 -0.97 16.07
N LYS A 6 3.85 0.24 16.33
CA LYS A 6 2.54 0.76 16.46
C LYS A 6 1.99 1.21 15.15
N ILE A 7 1.67 0.30 14.30
CA ILE A 7 0.95 0.60 13.08
C ILE A 7 -0.48 0.93 13.47
N SER A 8 -1.02 2.02 12.97
CA SER A 8 -2.38 2.41 13.26
C SER A 8 -3.36 1.38 12.68
N ARG A 9 -4.54 1.30 13.25
CA ARG A 9 -5.55 0.38 12.73
C ARG A 9 -5.87 0.68 11.26
N ARG A 10 -5.91 1.96 10.93
CA ARG A 10 -6.17 2.38 9.56
C ARG A 10 -5.11 1.84 8.61
N ASP A 11 -3.84 1.99 8.98
CA ASP A 11 -2.74 1.50 8.14
C ASP A 11 -2.72 -0.02 8.08
N ASN A 12 -3.07 -0.68 9.16
CA ASN A 12 -3.15 -2.13 9.18
C ASN A 12 -4.21 -2.63 8.20
N ILE A 13 -5.36 -1.98 8.14
CA ILE A 13 -6.41 -2.32 7.18
C ILE A 13 -5.88 -2.17 5.76
N LEU A 14 -5.18 -1.08 5.48
CA LEU A 14 -4.64 -0.84 4.14
C LEU A 14 -3.58 -1.88 3.77
N GLN A 15 -2.74 -2.28 4.72
CA GLN A 15 -1.73 -3.30 4.46
C GLN A 15 -2.37 -4.65 4.16
N VAL A 16 -3.40 -5.02 4.90
CA VAL A 16 -4.09 -6.29 4.65
C VAL A 16 -4.81 -6.26 3.31
N LEU A 17 -5.42 -5.12 2.97
CA LEU A 17 -6.07 -4.96 1.68
C LEU A 17 -5.06 -5.12 0.55
N ALA A 18 -3.89 -4.50 0.68
CA ALA A 18 -2.83 -4.62 -0.30
C ALA A 18 -2.39 -6.07 -0.46
N GLN A 19 -2.26 -6.79 0.65
CA GLN A 19 -1.86 -8.18 0.61
C GLN A 19 -2.90 -9.04 -0.11
N MET A 20 -4.18 -8.80 0.14
CA MET A 20 -5.25 -9.54 -0.53
C MET A 20 -5.22 -9.31 -2.04
N LEU A 21 -4.91 -8.07 -2.46
CA LEU A 21 -4.78 -7.77 -3.88
C LEU A 21 -3.62 -8.50 -4.52
N GLN A 22 -2.53 -8.67 -3.78
CA GLN A 22 -1.38 -9.42 -4.26
C GLN A 22 -1.67 -10.91 -4.39
N GLU A 23 -2.36 -11.45 -3.41
CA GLU A 23 -2.65 -12.88 -3.39
C GLU A 23 -3.68 -13.29 -4.42
N ASN A 24 -4.56 -12.38 -4.79
CA ASN A 24 -5.63 -12.70 -5.73
C ASN A 24 -5.87 -11.55 -6.70
N PRO A 25 -4.89 -11.27 -7.58
CA PRO A 25 -5.02 -10.18 -8.55
C PRO A 25 -6.23 -10.40 -9.44
N GLY A 26 -7.08 -9.38 -9.54
CA GLY A 26 -8.28 -9.47 -10.34
C GLY A 26 -9.42 -10.20 -9.66
N GLY A 27 -9.21 -10.74 -8.48
CA GLY A 27 -10.26 -11.39 -7.72
C GLY A 27 -11.13 -10.37 -7.01
N ARG A 28 -12.28 -10.85 -6.55
CA ARG A 28 -13.21 -9.99 -5.84
C ARG A 28 -12.81 -9.92 -4.37
N ILE A 29 -12.78 -8.70 -3.84
CA ILE A 29 -12.50 -8.50 -2.43
C ILE A 29 -13.77 -8.00 -1.77
N THR A 30 -14.23 -8.74 -0.75
CA THR A 30 -15.41 -8.32 -0.01
C THR A 30 -14.99 -7.71 1.32
N THR A 31 -15.81 -6.80 1.84
CA THR A 31 -15.53 -6.19 3.14
C THR A 31 -15.57 -7.23 4.26
N ALA A 32 -16.40 -8.25 4.09
CA ALA A 32 -16.45 -9.32 5.10
C ALA A 32 -15.13 -10.07 5.18
N THR A 33 -14.55 -10.43 4.04
CA THR A 33 -13.28 -11.13 4.00
C THR A 33 -12.16 -10.25 4.55
N LEU A 34 -12.18 -8.98 4.18
CA LEU A 34 -11.17 -8.04 4.66
C LEU A 34 -11.26 -7.87 6.18
N ALA A 35 -12.46 -7.71 6.71
CA ALA A 35 -12.65 -7.57 8.14
C ALA A 35 -12.16 -8.80 8.89
N ASP A 36 -12.45 -9.98 8.35
CA ASP A 36 -12.01 -11.23 8.94
C ASP A 36 -10.48 -11.31 8.98
N LYS A 37 -9.82 -10.96 7.89
CA LYS A 37 -8.35 -11.02 7.85
C LYS A 37 -7.70 -9.98 8.74
N VAL A 38 -8.32 -8.82 8.91
CA VAL A 38 -7.82 -7.80 9.81
C VAL A 38 -8.07 -8.17 11.26
N GLY A 39 -9.13 -8.94 11.50
CA GLY A 39 -9.50 -9.33 12.85
C GLY A 39 -10.44 -8.35 13.53
N VAL A 40 -11.29 -7.68 12.74
CA VAL A 40 -12.25 -6.72 13.28
C VAL A 40 -13.62 -6.98 12.65
N SER A 41 -14.65 -6.32 13.19
CA SER A 41 -15.99 -6.42 12.61
C SER A 41 -16.09 -5.52 11.38
N GLU A 42 -17.06 -5.78 10.53
CA GLU A 42 -17.30 -4.89 9.39
C GLU A 42 -17.66 -3.49 9.85
N ALA A 43 -18.40 -3.38 10.97
CA ALA A 43 -18.73 -2.07 11.51
C ALA A 43 -17.50 -1.27 11.89
N ALA A 44 -16.49 -1.94 12.46
CA ALA A 44 -15.23 -1.29 12.81
C ALA A 44 -14.49 -0.86 11.54
N LEU A 45 -14.55 -1.69 10.51
CA LEU A 45 -13.94 -1.37 9.24
C LEU A 45 -14.55 -0.10 8.65
N TYR A 46 -15.88 -0.01 8.66
CA TYR A 46 -16.58 1.14 8.11
C TYR A 46 -16.40 2.41 8.94
N ARG A 47 -15.96 2.29 10.18
CA ARG A 47 -15.63 3.46 10.97
C ARG A 47 -14.36 4.13 10.45
N HIS A 48 -13.44 3.35 9.92
CA HIS A 48 -12.21 3.90 9.35
C HIS A 48 -12.41 4.31 7.89
N PHE A 49 -13.18 3.54 7.15
CA PHE A 49 -13.41 3.78 5.73
C PHE A 49 -14.90 3.62 5.45
N PRO A 50 -15.64 4.72 5.32
CA PRO A 50 -17.10 4.68 5.17
C PRO A 50 -17.63 3.90 3.99
N SER A 51 -16.80 3.65 2.98
CA SER A 51 -17.21 2.88 1.82
C SER A 51 -16.02 2.13 1.24
N LYS A 52 -16.29 1.17 0.37
CA LYS A 52 -15.23 0.44 -0.31
C LYS A 52 -14.39 1.37 -1.18
N ALA A 53 -15.04 2.35 -1.81
CA ALA A 53 -14.34 3.34 -2.63
C ALA A 53 -13.36 4.13 -1.77
N ARG A 54 -13.74 4.47 -0.54
CA ARG A 54 -12.84 5.19 0.37
C ARG A 54 -11.66 4.34 0.79
N MET A 55 -11.86 3.02 0.91
CA MET A 55 -10.76 2.12 1.22
C MET A 55 -9.72 2.12 0.11
N PHE A 56 -10.16 2.03 -1.14
CA PHE A 56 -9.23 2.04 -2.27
C PHE A 56 -8.56 3.40 -2.43
N GLU A 57 -9.29 4.47 -2.18
CA GLU A 57 -8.70 5.81 -2.18
C GLU A 57 -7.60 5.91 -1.13
N GLY A 58 -7.87 5.39 0.07
CA GLY A 58 -6.88 5.36 1.14
C GLY A 58 -5.66 4.54 0.77
N LEU A 59 -5.87 3.41 0.10
CA LEU A 59 -4.78 2.55 -0.33
C LEU A 59 -3.90 3.25 -1.35
N ILE A 60 -4.50 3.92 -2.32
CA ILE A 60 -3.74 4.65 -3.33
C ILE A 60 -2.90 5.75 -2.68
N ASN A 61 -3.49 6.49 -1.75
CA ASN A 61 -2.76 7.55 -1.05
C ASN A 61 -1.62 6.97 -0.20
N PHE A 62 -1.86 5.84 0.43
CA PHE A 62 -0.85 5.17 1.25
C PHE A 62 0.34 4.74 0.39
N ILE A 63 0.06 4.17 -0.78
CA ILE A 63 1.10 3.72 -1.70
C ILE A 63 1.87 4.92 -2.24
N ASP A 64 1.15 5.96 -2.64
CA ASP A 64 1.79 7.18 -3.14
C ASP A 64 2.75 7.75 -2.11
N SER A 65 2.30 7.89 -0.87
CA SER A 65 3.14 8.42 0.20
C SER A 65 4.39 7.58 0.39
N THR A 66 4.23 6.25 0.37
CA THR A 66 5.35 5.34 0.57
C THR A 66 6.36 5.45 -0.59
N LEU A 67 5.86 5.46 -1.82
CA LEU A 67 6.73 5.56 -2.99
C LEU A 67 7.44 6.90 -3.05
N PHE A 68 6.72 8.00 -2.82
CA PHE A 68 7.33 9.31 -2.87
C PHE A 68 8.36 9.49 -1.77
N SER A 69 8.12 8.91 -0.59
CA SER A 69 9.10 8.95 0.47
C SER A 69 10.40 8.28 0.04
N ARG A 70 10.31 7.12 -0.63
CA ARG A 70 11.50 6.42 -1.12
C ARG A 70 12.18 7.15 -2.26
N ILE A 71 11.38 7.74 -3.17
CA ILE A 71 11.93 8.51 -4.28
C ILE A 71 12.68 9.72 -3.74
N ASN A 72 12.11 10.42 -2.77
CA ASN A 72 12.77 11.57 -2.17
C ASN A 72 14.09 11.19 -1.50
N ARG A 73 14.13 10.03 -0.86
CA ARG A 73 15.35 9.55 -0.25
C ARG A 73 16.43 9.31 -1.32
N ILE A 74 16.04 8.70 -2.44
CA ILE A 74 16.96 8.46 -3.54
C ILE A 74 17.53 9.78 -4.07
N ILE A 75 16.65 10.77 -4.27
CA ILE A 75 17.05 12.06 -4.77
C ILE A 75 18.05 12.72 -3.82
N ASN A 76 17.81 12.60 -2.51
CA ASN A 76 18.67 13.21 -1.51
C ASN A 76 20.00 12.49 -1.33
N GLU A 77 20.03 11.18 -1.53
CA GLU A 77 21.22 10.38 -1.27
C GLU A 77 22.13 10.19 -2.47
N GLU A 78 21.57 10.22 -3.69
CA GLU A 78 22.38 10.02 -4.87
C GLU A 78 22.96 11.31 -5.38
N SER A 79 24.23 11.28 -5.77
CA SER A 79 24.93 12.49 -6.14
C SER A 79 24.77 12.91 -7.59
N THR A 80 24.33 12.02 -8.46
CA THR A 80 24.18 12.34 -9.87
C THR A 80 22.78 12.09 -10.35
N ALA A 81 22.35 12.86 -11.35
CA ALA A 81 21.02 12.68 -11.94
C ALA A 81 20.85 11.29 -12.55
N LEU A 82 21.90 10.77 -13.13
CA LEU A 82 21.85 9.46 -13.76
C LEU A 82 21.60 8.36 -12.72
N ASN A 83 22.30 8.41 -11.60
CA ASN A 83 22.09 7.45 -10.52
C ASN A 83 20.72 7.58 -9.91
N GLN A 84 20.22 8.81 -9.77
CA GLN A 84 18.87 9.04 -9.29
C GLN A 84 17.85 8.37 -10.19
N CYS A 85 17.96 8.58 -11.49
CA CYS A 85 17.04 7.99 -12.47
C CYS A 85 17.10 6.47 -12.44
N GLU A 86 18.29 5.90 -12.41
CA GLU A 86 18.46 4.45 -12.38
C GLU A 86 17.79 3.84 -11.17
N LYS A 87 17.99 4.44 -10.00
CA LYS A 87 17.42 3.88 -8.76
C LYS A 87 15.92 4.04 -8.69
N ILE A 88 15.38 5.14 -9.20
CA ILE A 88 13.94 5.35 -9.24
C ILE A 88 13.30 4.35 -10.20
N ILE A 89 13.89 4.14 -11.35
CA ILE A 89 13.38 3.17 -12.33
C ILE A 89 13.43 1.76 -11.71
N PHE A 90 14.53 1.42 -11.07
CA PHE A 90 14.66 0.11 -10.43
C PHE A 90 13.62 -0.08 -9.34
N LEU A 91 13.40 0.94 -8.52
CA LEU A 91 12.40 0.89 -7.47
C LEU A 91 11.01 0.68 -8.04
N THR A 92 10.67 1.42 -9.10
CA THR A 92 9.35 1.34 -9.72
C THR A 92 9.13 -0.05 -10.34
N LEU A 93 10.12 -0.56 -11.06
CA LEU A 93 10.00 -1.87 -11.68
C LEU A 93 9.91 -2.98 -10.63
N THR A 94 10.71 -2.88 -9.58
CA THR A 94 10.68 -3.87 -8.51
C THR A 94 9.33 -3.86 -7.79
N PHE A 95 8.80 -2.67 -7.55
CA PHE A 95 7.49 -2.54 -6.91
C PHE A 95 6.41 -3.17 -7.78
N ALA A 96 6.39 -2.86 -9.07
CA ALA A 96 5.39 -3.40 -9.98
C ALA A 96 5.49 -4.93 -10.08
N GLU A 97 6.71 -5.44 -10.08
CA GLU A 97 6.95 -6.87 -10.18
C GLU A 97 6.46 -7.62 -8.94
N LYS A 98 6.69 -7.05 -7.78
CA LYS A 98 6.32 -7.68 -6.52
C LYS A 98 4.86 -7.45 -6.13
N ASN A 99 4.22 -6.46 -6.73
CA ASN A 99 2.86 -6.06 -6.36
C ASN A 99 1.95 -5.90 -7.57
N PRO A 100 1.75 -6.96 -8.35
CA PRO A 100 0.96 -6.83 -9.56
C PRO A 100 -0.50 -6.44 -9.31
N GLY A 101 -1.07 -6.90 -8.20
CA GLY A 101 -2.45 -6.56 -7.88
C GLY A 101 -2.62 -5.08 -7.55
N ILE A 102 -1.64 -4.52 -6.84
CA ILE A 102 -1.66 -3.11 -6.49
C ILE A 102 -1.47 -2.26 -7.74
N THR A 103 -0.55 -2.68 -8.60
CA THR A 103 -0.26 -1.95 -9.83
C THR A 103 -1.52 -1.80 -10.69
N ARG A 104 -2.39 -2.79 -10.69
CA ARG A 104 -3.64 -2.71 -11.44
C ARG A 104 -4.60 -1.68 -10.85
N VAL A 105 -4.53 -1.42 -9.55
CA VAL A 105 -5.39 -0.45 -8.90
C VAL A 105 -4.95 0.97 -9.22
N LEU A 106 -3.66 1.17 -9.34
CA LEU A 106 -3.10 2.49 -9.64
C LEU A 106 -3.28 2.85 -11.10
#